data_2b8661df296e02123dc2002a80ab2bfe
#
_entry.id   2b8661df296e02123dc2002a80ab2bfe
#
_cell.length_a   1.000
_cell.length_b   1.000
_cell.length_c   1.000
_cell.angle_alpha   90.00
_cell.angle_beta   90.00
_cell.angle_gamma   90.00
#
_symmetry.space_group_name_H-M   'P 1'
#
loop_
_entity.id
_entity.type
_entity.pdbx_description
1 polymer ?
#
loop_
_entity_poly.entity_id
_entity_poly.type
_entity_poly.pdbx_seq_one_letter_code
_entity_poly.pdbx_strand_id
1 'polypeptide(L)'
;MPSDYDSPPRLVTLAGFIGVALFAVYIVFARLKSGEDWVPILDSANLVIHEAGHPLVGLLSGHLMVYGGTLFQLLFPALVAWHFRRRGEAVGLAFGLVWLGESLLNVARYMADARVQLLPLVGGGEHDWTEIFSRWGVLDADTRIAGFTAFLGWGLMLAALAWLFKTWLEDSRPG
;
A
#
# COMPACT_ATOMS: atom_id res chain seq x y z
N MET A 1 5.86 14.64 -32.13
CA MET A 1 4.90 13.77 -31.45
C MET A 1 4.30 14.59 -30.32
N PRO A 2 2.95 14.76 -30.25
CA PRO A 2 2.32 15.36 -29.06
C PRO A 2 2.74 14.52 -27.86
N SER A 3 3.14 15.16 -26.75
CA SER A 3 3.46 14.44 -25.53
C SER A 3 2.16 13.83 -24.99
N ASP A 4 2.20 12.61 -24.45
CA ASP A 4 1.05 11.97 -23.76
C ASP A 4 0.46 12.83 -22.61
N TYR A 5 1.11 13.94 -22.31
CA TYR A 5 0.73 14.92 -21.27
C TYR A 5 -0.38 15.89 -21.70
N ASP A 6 -0.66 16.02 -23.00
CA ASP A 6 -1.64 16.98 -23.55
C ASP A 6 -3.03 16.33 -23.77
N SER A 7 -3.19 15.05 -23.40
CA SER A 7 -4.49 14.40 -23.50
C SER A 7 -5.44 14.92 -22.40
N PRO A 8 -6.71 15.25 -22.74
CA PRO A 8 -7.66 15.66 -21.72
C PRO A 8 -7.84 14.54 -20.67
N PRO A 9 -8.13 14.91 -19.40
CA PRO A 9 -8.34 13.92 -18.35
C PRO A 9 -9.47 12.96 -18.76
N ARG A 10 -9.26 11.67 -18.55
CA ARG A 10 -10.29 10.67 -18.84
C ARG A 10 -11.38 10.74 -17.78
N LEU A 11 -12.62 10.85 -18.22
CA LEU A 11 -13.79 10.88 -17.34
C LEU A 11 -13.87 9.62 -16.48
N VAL A 12 -14.27 9.78 -15.23
CA VAL A 12 -14.53 8.66 -14.32
C VAL A 12 -15.86 8.02 -14.69
N THR A 13 -15.81 6.82 -15.24
CA THR A 13 -17.01 6.05 -15.53
C THR A 13 -17.57 5.40 -14.25
N LEU A 14 -18.89 5.16 -14.22
CA LEU A 14 -19.53 4.40 -13.12
C LEU A 14 -18.85 3.04 -12.93
N ALA A 15 -18.52 2.34 -14.01
CA ALA A 15 -17.84 1.04 -13.96
C ALA A 15 -16.45 1.16 -13.31
N GLY A 16 -15.68 2.21 -13.64
CA GLY A 16 -14.38 2.48 -13.01
C GLY A 16 -14.49 2.75 -11.52
N PHE A 17 -15.46 3.59 -11.11
CA PHE A 17 -15.73 3.83 -9.69
C PHE A 17 -16.13 2.55 -8.96
N ILE A 18 -17.09 1.77 -9.51
CA ILE A 18 -17.52 0.50 -8.91
C ILE A 18 -16.34 -0.48 -8.79
N GLY A 19 -15.48 -0.56 -9.81
CA GLY A 19 -14.30 -1.44 -9.77
C GLY A 19 -13.37 -1.15 -8.60
N VAL A 20 -13.03 0.12 -8.36
CA VAL A 20 -12.17 0.52 -7.22
C VAL A 20 -12.91 0.32 -5.89
N ALA A 21 -14.22 0.62 -5.83
CA ALA A 21 -15.02 0.39 -4.62
C ALA A 21 -15.09 -1.11 -4.26
N LEU A 22 -15.31 -1.99 -5.24
CA LEU A 22 -15.30 -3.44 -5.03
C LEU A 22 -13.92 -3.96 -4.61
N PHE A 23 -12.84 -3.38 -5.14
CA PHE A 23 -11.49 -3.70 -4.70
C PHE A 23 -11.28 -3.34 -3.22
N ALA A 24 -11.72 -2.16 -2.80
CA ALA A 24 -11.64 -1.77 -1.39
C ALA A 24 -12.53 -2.66 -0.48
N VAL A 25 -13.74 -3.00 -0.93
CA VAL A 25 -14.63 -3.95 -0.22
C VAL A 25 -13.97 -5.33 -0.10
N TYR A 26 -13.31 -5.81 -1.16
CA TYR A 26 -12.56 -7.07 -1.11
C TYR A 26 -11.47 -7.03 -0.04
N ILE A 27 -10.70 -5.94 0.05
CA ILE A 27 -9.66 -5.76 1.08
C ILE A 27 -10.27 -5.86 2.48
N VAL A 28 -11.33 -5.07 2.75
CA VAL A 28 -12.00 -5.08 4.07
C VAL A 28 -12.54 -6.47 4.41
N PHE A 29 -13.25 -7.10 3.46
CA PHE A 29 -13.83 -8.42 3.66
C PHE A 29 -12.77 -9.50 3.91
N ALA A 30 -11.68 -9.50 3.13
CA ALA A 30 -10.59 -10.46 3.29
C ALA A 30 -9.92 -10.32 4.66
N ARG A 31 -9.64 -9.09 5.12
CA ARG A 31 -9.08 -8.82 6.45
C ARG A 31 -10.00 -9.30 7.57
N LEU A 32 -11.30 -9.01 7.49
CA LEU A 32 -12.27 -9.45 8.49
C LEU A 32 -12.42 -10.97 8.54
N LYS A 33 -12.34 -11.65 7.39
CA LYS A 33 -12.53 -13.09 7.29
C LYS A 33 -11.31 -13.90 7.70
N SER A 34 -10.11 -13.41 7.43
CA SER A 34 -8.87 -14.15 7.69
C SER A 34 -8.56 -14.33 9.17
N GLY A 35 -9.10 -13.46 10.05
CA GLY A 35 -8.73 -13.42 11.47
C GLY A 35 -7.27 -13.02 11.74
N GLU A 36 -6.48 -12.94 10.68
CA GLU A 36 -5.05 -12.61 10.71
C GLU A 36 -4.74 -11.29 9.99
N ASP A 37 -5.78 -10.53 9.62
CA ASP A 37 -5.62 -9.29 8.84
C ASP A 37 -4.86 -9.49 7.51
N TRP A 38 -5.00 -10.66 6.86
CA TRP A 38 -4.34 -11.02 5.62
C TRP A 38 -5.29 -10.94 4.42
N VAL A 39 -4.85 -10.26 3.36
CA VAL A 39 -5.56 -10.16 2.07
C VAL A 39 -4.88 -11.10 1.05
N PRO A 40 -5.38 -12.34 0.82
CA PRO A 40 -4.62 -13.44 0.25
C PRO A 40 -3.87 -13.12 -1.05
N ILE A 41 -4.53 -12.52 -2.04
CA ILE A 41 -3.91 -12.21 -3.33
C ILE A 41 -2.96 -11.02 -3.20
N LEU A 42 -3.43 -9.95 -2.56
CA LEU A 42 -2.72 -8.67 -2.51
C LEU A 42 -1.49 -8.75 -1.61
N ASP A 43 -1.64 -9.34 -0.42
CA ASP A 43 -0.52 -9.50 0.51
C ASP A 43 0.51 -10.52 0.01
N SER A 44 0.08 -11.53 -0.75
CA SER A 44 1.04 -12.43 -1.41
C SER A 44 1.86 -11.70 -2.47
N ALA A 45 1.26 -10.80 -3.25
CA ALA A 45 1.99 -9.95 -4.20
C ALA A 45 2.90 -8.95 -3.46
N ASN A 46 2.40 -8.31 -2.40
CA ASN A 46 3.17 -7.41 -1.55
C ASN A 46 4.38 -8.12 -0.93
N LEU A 47 4.21 -9.37 -0.48
CA LEU A 47 5.31 -10.18 0.08
C LEU A 47 6.41 -10.44 -0.95
N VAL A 48 6.07 -10.82 -2.18
CA VAL A 48 7.06 -11.02 -3.25
C VAL A 48 7.83 -9.73 -3.53
N ILE A 49 7.15 -8.59 -3.56
CA ILE A 49 7.79 -7.26 -3.77
C ILE A 49 8.69 -6.92 -2.58
N HIS A 50 8.25 -7.21 -1.35
CA HIS A 50 8.99 -7.02 -0.12
C HIS A 50 10.31 -7.82 -0.14
N GLU A 51 10.21 -9.13 -0.36
CA GLU A 51 11.39 -10.01 -0.41
C GLU A 51 12.37 -9.60 -1.52
N ALA A 52 11.88 -9.15 -2.67
CA ALA A 52 12.74 -8.63 -3.73
C ALA A 52 13.46 -7.33 -3.35
N GLY A 53 12.86 -6.52 -2.47
CA GLY A 53 13.44 -5.26 -1.98
C GLY A 53 14.73 -5.45 -1.18
N HIS A 54 14.84 -6.51 -0.40
CA HIS A 54 16.02 -6.77 0.44
C HIS A 54 17.31 -6.88 -0.39
N PRO A 55 17.46 -7.83 -1.34
CA PRO A 55 18.68 -7.93 -2.11
C PRO A 55 18.96 -6.70 -2.97
N LEU A 56 17.92 -6.04 -3.52
CA LEU A 56 18.11 -4.85 -4.34
C LEU A 56 18.71 -3.68 -3.53
N VAL A 57 18.23 -3.44 -2.31
CA VAL A 57 18.82 -2.43 -1.42
C VAL A 57 20.15 -2.93 -0.85
N GLY A 58 20.28 -4.22 -0.60
CA GLY A 58 21.51 -4.86 -0.14
C GLY A 58 22.70 -4.68 -1.08
N LEU A 59 22.45 -4.55 -2.40
CA LEU A 59 23.51 -4.21 -3.37
C LEU A 59 24.14 -2.84 -3.10
N LEU A 60 23.42 -1.92 -2.47
CA LEU A 60 23.92 -0.60 -2.12
C LEU A 60 24.63 -0.63 -0.77
N SER A 61 24.06 -1.32 0.22
CA SER A 61 24.62 -1.48 1.55
C SER A 61 23.93 -2.60 2.31
N GLY A 62 24.71 -3.54 2.86
CA GLY A 62 24.18 -4.58 3.74
C GLY A 62 23.46 -4.02 4.97
N HIS A 63 23.90 -2.85 5.47
CA HIS A 63 23.24 -2.18 6.60
C HIS A 63 21.82 -1.66 6.25
N LEU A 64 21.59 -1.28 4.99
CA LEU A 64 20.31 -0.78 4.50
C LEU A 64 19.37 -1.91 4.03
N MET A 65 19.87 -3.13 3.87
CA MET A 65 19.12 -4.26 3.32
C MET A 65 17.78 -4.48 4.04
N VAL A 66 17.76 -4.38 5.37
CA VAL A 66 16.57 -4.58 6.20
C VAL A 66 15.42 -3.61 5.88
N TYR A 67 15.73 -2.41 5.40
CA TYR A 67 14.72 -1.42 4.99
C TYR A 67 14.13 -1.72 3.62
N GLY A 68 14.84 -2.52 2.81
CA GLY A 68 14.53 -2.78 1.41
C GLY A 68 13.13 -3.35 1.20
N GLY A 69 12.74 -4.32 2.02
CA GLY A 69 11.44 -4.96 1.93
C GLY A 69 10.30 -3.97 2.01
N THR A 70 10.19 -3.27 3.13
CA THR A 70 9.14 -2.26 3.33
C THR A 70 9.21 -1.12 2.31
N LEU A 71 10.42 -0.66 1.97
CA LEU A 71 10.59 0.41 0.98
C LEU A 71 9.98 0.02 -0.36
N PHE A 72 10.28 -1.17 -0.88
CA PHE A 72 9.78 -1.61 -2.18
C PHE A 72 8.28 -1.92 -2.14
N GLN A 73 7.80 -2.50 -1.04
CA GLN A 73 6.38 -2.77 -0.84
C GLN A 73 5.52 -1.50 -0.90
N LEU A 74 6.01 -0.37 -0.38
CA LEU A 74 5.31 0.92 -0.44
C LEU A 74 5.61 1.68 -1.75
N LEU A 75 6.82 1.60 -2.25
CA LEU A 75 7.23 2.30 -3.47
C LEU A 75 6.44 1.82 -4.69
N PHE A 76 6.18 0.51 -4.80
CA PHE A 76 5.53 -0.06 -5.98
C PHE A 76 4.12 0.50 -6.21
N PRO A 77 3.17 0.44 -5.26
CA PRO A 77 1.85 1.05 -5.43
C PRO A 77 1.92 2.58 -5.53
N ALA A 78 2.89 3.24 -4.91
CA ALA A 78 3.10 4.68 -5.06
C ALA A 78 3.50 5.04 -6.50
N LEU A 79 4.37 4.25 -7.15
CA LEU A 79 4.73 4.42 -8.56
C LEU A 79 3.55 4.16 -9.49
N VAL A 80 2.71 3.17 -9.18
CA VAL A 80 1.46 2.91 -9.93
C VAL A 80 0.54 4.13 -9.83
N ALA A 81 0.30 4.67 -8.63
CA ALA A 81 -0.49 5.86 -8.42
C ALA A 81 0.10 7.08 -9.17
N TRP A 82 1.41 7.27 -9.07
CA TRP A 82 2.14 8.32 -9.79
C TRP A 82 1.99 8.21 -11.31
N HIS A 83 2.14 7.00 -11.86
CA HIS A 83 1.99 6.75 -13.28
C HIS A 83 0.61 7.20 -13.80
N PHE A 84 -0.46 6.76 -13.13
CA PHE A 84 -1.82 7.13 -13.53
C PHE A 84 -2.15 8.61 -13.28
N ARG A 85 -1.60 9.19 -12.21
CA ARG A 85 -1.68 10.64 -11.99
C ARG A 85 -1.09 11.41 -13.18
N ARG A 86 0.09 11.00 -13.67
CA ARG A 86 0.77 11.63 -14.80
C ARG A 86 -0.02 11.52 -16.10
N ARG A 87 -0.85 10.52 -16.23
CA ARG A 87 -1.72 10.29 -17.40
C ARG A 87 -3.11 10.91 -17.27
N GLY A 88 -3.43 11.59 -16.17
CA GLY A 88 -4.77 12.11 -15.91
C GLY A 88 -5.85 11.02 -15.72
N GLU A 89 -5.45 9.80 -15.36
CA GLU A 89 -6.35 8.65 -15.20
C GLU A 89 -6.78 8.49 -13.74
N ALA A 90 -7.89 9.12 -13.37
CA ALA A 90 -8.39 9.18 -11.99
C ALA A 90 -8.67 7.79 -11.37
N VAL A 91 -9.22 6.86 -12.15
CA VAL A 91 -9.53 5.48 -11.69
C VAL A 91 -8.25 4.73 -11.34
N GLY A 92 -7.24 4.79 -12.21
CA GLY A 92 -5.94 4.16 -11.95
C GLY A 92 -5.20 4.79 -10.78
N LEU A 93 -5.27 6.12 -10.62
CA LEU A 93 -4.73 6.83 -9.46
C LEU A 93 -5.39 6.35 -8.16
N ALA A 94 -6.72 6.29 -8.12
CA ALA A 94 -7.45 5.82 -6.94
C ALA A 94 -7.12 4.35 -6.61
N PHE A 95 -7.02 3.48 -7.62
CA PHE A 95 -6.59 2.10 -7.44
C PHE A 95 -5.20 2.02 -6.78
N GLY A 96 -4.21 2.77 -7.30
CA GLY A 96 -2.86 2.79 -6.74
C GLY A 96 -2.82 3.34 -5.31
N LEU A 97 -3.64 4.35 -4.98
CA LEU A 97 -3.74 4.90 -3.63
C LEU A 97 -4.43 3.93 -2.65
N VAL A 98 -5.46 3.20 -3.09
CA VAL A 98 -6.11 2.15 -2.28
C VAL A 98 -5.12 1.01 -2.02
N TRP A 99 -4.36 0.58 -3.03
CA TRP A 99 -3.30 -0.41 -2.85
C TRP A 99 -2.20 0.07 -1.90
N LEU A 100 -1.74 1.32 -2.03
CA LEU A 100 -0.77 1.90 -1.10
C LEU A 100 -1.30 1.94 0.34
N GLY A 101 -2.58 2.30 0.52
CA GLY A 101 -3.23 2.28 1.83
C GLY A 101 -3.26 0.88 2.44
N GLU A 102 -3.60 -0.13 1.64
CA GLU A 102 -3.56 -1.53 2.08
C GLU A 102 -2.14 -1.99 2.42
N SER A 103 -1.14 -1.63 1.60
CA SER A 103 0.27 -1.95 1.90
C SER A 103 0.73 -1.33 3.23
N LEU A 104 0.24 -0.12 3.59
CA LEU A 104 0.47 0.46 4.92
C LEU A 104 -0.19 -0.36 6.04
N LEU A 105 -1.38 -0.93 5.81
CA LEU A 105 -2.03 -1.80 6.79
C LEU A 105 -1.27 -3.12 6.98
N ASN A 106 -0.75 -3.69 5.91
CA ASN A 106 0.07 -4.89 5.95
C ASN A 106 1.40 -4.62 6.68
N VAL A 107 2.08 -3.51 6.36
CA VAL A 107 3.28 -3.07 7.07
C VAL A 107 3.00 -2.82 8.55
N ALA A 108 1.85 -2.19 8.89
CA ALA A 108 1.46 -1.96 10.28
C ALA A 108 1.29 -3.27 11.06
N ARG A 109 0.67 -4.28 10.44
CA ARG A 109 0.58 -5.63 11.02
C ARG A 109 1.97 -6.21 11.33
N TYR A 110 2.91 -6.10 10.40
CA TYR A 110 4.29 -6.57 10.57
C TYR A 110 5.03 -5.76 11.64
N MET A 111 4.85 -4.43 11.69
CA MET A 111 5.38 -3.57 12.78
C MET A 111 4.88 -4.00 14.15
N ALA A 112 3.57 -4.30 14.29
CA ALA A 112 2.97 -4.70 15.56
C ALA A 112 3.51 -6.05 16.10
N ASP A 113 4.03 -6.88 15.21
CA ASP A 113 4.63 -8.18 15.53
C ASP A 113 6.12 -8.08 15.94
N ALA A 114 6.73 -6.92 15.87
CA ALA A 114 8.19 -6.74 16.05
C ALA A 114 8.76 -7.29 17.36
N ARG A 115 7.99 -7.23 18.46
CA ARG A 115 8.41 -7.79 19.76
C ARG A 115 7.99 -9.23 19.95
N VAL A 116 6.81 -9.60 19.50
CA VAL A 116 6.23 -10.93 19.80
C VAL A 116 6.63 -11.99 18.78
N GLN A 117 6.93 -11.59 17.53
CA GLN A 117 7.47 -12.44 16.45
C GLN A 117 6.65 -13.74 16.25
N LEU A 118 5.33 -13.60 16.14
CA LEU A 118 4.42 -14.72 15.90
C LEU A 118 4.13 -14.95 14.42
N LEU A 119 4.37 -13.94 13.57
CA LEU A 119 4.16 -14.06 12.14
C LEU A 119 5.22 -14.98 11.51
N PRO A 120 4.82 -15.87 10.58
CA PRO A 120 5.78 -16.69 9.86
C PRO A 120 6.69 -15.82 9.00
N LEU A 121 8.01 -15.96 9.18
CA LEU A 121 8.99 -15.28 8.33
C LEU A 121 9.25 -16.09 7.07
N VAL A 122 9.35 -15.40 5.93
CA VAL A 122 9.75 -15.99 4.66
C VAL A 122 11.27 -15.84 4.50
N GLY A 123 11.93 -16.89 3.99
CA GLY A 123 13.39 -16.84 3.75
C GLY A 123 14.26 -17.13 4.96
N GLY A 124 13.70 -17.32 6.17
CA GLY A 124 14.44 -17.73 7.37
C GLY A 124 15.38 -16.66 7.95
N GLY A 125 15.13 -15.39 7.64
CA GLY A 125 15.87 -14.23 8.16
C GLY A 125 15.40 -13.77 9.55
N GLU A 126 15.99 -12.69 10.04
CA GLU A 126 15.54 -11.97 11.22
C GLU A 126 14.30 -11.12 10.89
N HIS A 127 13.51 -10.80 11.92
CA HIS A 127 12.31 -9.97 11.75
C HIS A 127 12.70 -8.51 11.49
N ASP A 128 12.43 -8.00 10.29
CA ASP A 128 12.87 -6.66 9.85
C ASP A 128 12.55 -5.55 10.85
N TRP A 129 11.28 -5.49 11.29
CA TRP A 129 10.84 -4.42 12.19
C TRP A 129 11.40 -4.56 13.60
N THR A 130 11.76 -5.76 14.04
CA THR A 130 12.53 -5.95 15.28
C THR A 130 13.90 -5.28 15.15
N GLU A 131 14.58 -5.54 14.05
CA GLU A 131 15.90 -4.97 13.76
C GLU A 131 15.82 -3.45 13.59
N ILE A 132 14.88 -2.95 12.77
CA ILE A 132 14.69 -1.52 12.51
C ILE A 132 14.38 -0.77 13.80
N PHE A 133 13.41 -1.23 14.58
CA PHE A 133 12.99 -0.57 15.82
C PHE A 133 14.05 -0.66 16.90
N SER A 134 14.84 -1.75 16.94
CA SER A 134 15.99 -1.87 17.83
C SER A 134 17.08 -0.85 17.48
N ARG A 135 17.41 -0.71 16.19
CA ARG A 135 18.36 0.31 15.70
C ARG A 135 17.92 1.75 16.03
N TRP A 136 16.62 2.00 16.01
CA TRP A 136 16.05 3.32 16.33
C TRP A 136 15.83 3.53 17.83
N GLY A 137 15.97 2.49 18.66
CA GLY A 137 15.72 2.55 20.10
C GLY A 137 14.25 2.74 20.47
N VAL A 138 13.33 2.28 19.62
CA VAL A 138 11.86 2.47 19.78
C VAL A 138 11.07 1.16 19.75
N LEU A 139 11.73 0.01 19.98
CA LEU A 139 11.10 -1.30 19.91
C LEU A 139 9.89 -1.42 20.87
N ASP A 140 9.94 -0.79 22.03
CA ASP A 140 8.82 -0.77 23.00
C ASP A 140 7.60 0.03 22.51
N ALA A 141 7.75 0.83 21.47
CA ALA A 141 6.68 1.62 20.88
C ALA A 141 6.07 0.97 19.61
N ASP A 142 6.44 -0.26 19.28
CA ASP A 142 6.06 -0.98 18.07
C ASP A 142 4.55 -0.91 17.77
N THR A 143 3.70 -1.26 18.74
CA THR A 143 2.23 -1.25 18.58
C THR A 143 1.65 0.15 18.42
N ARG A 144 2.28 1.18 19.00
CA ARG A 144 1.85 2.58 18.83
C ARG A 144 2.19 3.08 17.44
N ILE A 145 3.41 2.79 16.97
CA ILE A 145 3.86 3.16 15.62
C ILE A 145 3.03 2.41 14.57
N ALA A 146 2.80 1.10 14.81
CA ALA A 146 1.92 0.28 13.99
C ALA A 146 0.50 0.86 13.91
N GLY A 147 -0.09 1.23 15.06
CA GLY A 147 -1.42 1.84 15.11
C GLY A 147 -1.52 3.15 14.32
N PHE A 148 -0.50 4.00 14.40
CA PHE A 148 -0.42 5.22 13.59
C PHE A 148 -0.28 4.91 12.10
N THR A 149 0.56 3.94 11.73
CA THR A 149 0.71 3.49 10.33
C THR A 149 -0.60 2.93 9.78
N ALA A 150 -1.33 2.13 10.57
CA ALA A 150 -2.66 1.63 10.20
C ALA A 150 -3.67 2.77 10.02
N PHE A 151 -3.67 3.76 10.91
CA PHE A 151 -4.52 4.95 10.77
C PHE A 151 -4.25 5.68 9.45
N LEU A 152 -3.00 5.85 9.07
CA LEU A 152 -2.63 6.45 7.78
C LEU A 152 -3.10 5.58 6.60
N GLY A 153 -2.99 4.26 6.68
CA GLY A 153 -3.46 3.34 5.65
C GLY A 153 -4.97 3.46 5.42
N TRP A 154 -5.76 3.38 6.48
CA TRP A 154 -7.22 3.56 6.41
C TRP A 154 -7.60 4.95 5.92
N GLY A 155 -6.94 5.98 6.42
CA GLY A 155 -7.17 7.37 6.02
C GLY A 155 -6.92 7.58 4.53
N LEU A 156 -5.83 7.01 3.99
CA LEU A 156 -5.50 7.10 2.57
C LEU A 156 -6.55 6.39 1.69
N MET A 157 -6.96 5.17 2.07
CA MET A 157 -8.00 4.44 1.33
C MET A 157 -9.32 5.21 1.28
N LEU A 158 -9.77 5.71 2.44
CA LEU A 158 -11.02 6.49 2.53
C LEU A 158 -10.93 7.79 1.73
N ALA A 159 -9.81 8.50 1.83
CA ALA A 159 -9.57 9.73 1.06
C ALA A 159 -9.57 9.47 -0.45
N ALA A 160 -8.93 8.38 -0.90
CA ALA A 160 -8.91 7.99 -2.31
C ALA A 160 -10.31 7.68 -2.85
N LEU A 161 -11.11 6.92 -2.09
CA LEU A 161 -12.49 6.58 -2.47
C LEU A 161 -13.40 7.82 -2.47
N ALA A 162 -13.31 8.67 -1.44
CA ALA A 162 -14.10 9.90 -1.36
C ALA A 162 -13.75 10.87 -2.50
N TRP A 163 -12.46 11.00 -2.82
CA TRP A 163 -12.00 11.80 -3.95
C TRP A 163 -12.51 11.25 -5.28
N LEU A 164 -12.39 9.94 -5.51
CA LEU A 164 -12.85 9.29 -6.75
C LEU A 164 -14.38 9.44 -6.90
N PHE A 165 -15.14 9.27 -5.82
CA PHE A 165 -16.60 9.46 -5.81
C PHE A 165 -16.98 10.90 -6.17
N LYS A 166 -16.31 11.89 -5.58
CA LYS A 166 -16.51 13.30 -5.91
C LYS A 166 -16.25 13.56 -7.39
N THR A 167 -15.13 13.09 -7.92
CA THR A 167 -14.78 13.24 -9.34
C THR A 167 -15.82 12.60 -10.25
N TRP A 168 -16.28 11.39 -9.92
CA TRP A 168 -17.34 10.74 -10.66
C TRP A 168 -18.66 11.56 -10.66
N LEU A 169 -19.05 12.15 -9.53
CA LEU A 169 -20.24 13.01 -9.45
C LEU A 169 -20.09 14.28 -10.32
N GLU A 170 -18.89 14.87 -10.34
CA GLU A 170 -18.60 16.05 -11.17
C GLU A 170 -18.67 15.71 -12.66
N ASP A 171 -18.07 14.59 -13.08
CA ASP A 171 -18.06 14.11 -14.46
C ASP A 171 -19.46 13.65 -14.96
N SER A 172 -20.35 13.27 -14.04
CA SER A 172 -21.70 12.77 -14.36
C SER A 172 -22.75 13.87 -14.45
N ARG A 173 -22.41 15.13 -14.14
CA ARG A 173 -23.35 16.25 -14.24
C ARG A 173 -23.47 16.69 -15.71
N PRO A 174 -24.70 16.77 -16.26
CA PRO A 174 -24.89 17.38 -17.56
C PRO A 174 -24.49 18.86 -17.48
N GLY A 175 -23.65 19.30 -18.42
CA GLY A 175 -23.26 20.71 -18.57
C GLY A 175 -24.42 21.58 -19.02
#